data_e65bed9954ce0a444b9d7a66c575e408
#
_entry.id   e65bed9954ce0a444b9d7a66c575e408
#
_cell.length_a   1.000
_cell.length_b   1.000
_cell.length_c   1.000
_cell.angle_alpha   90.00
_cell.angle_beta   90.00
_cell.angle_gamma   90.00
#
_symmetry.space_group_name_H-M   'P 1'
#
loop_
_entity.id
_entity.type
_entity.pdbx_description
1 polymer ?
#
loop_
_entity_poly.entity_id
_entity_poly.type
_entity_poly.pdbx_seq_one_letter_code
_entity_poly.pdbx_strand_id
1 'polypeptide(L)'
;MGLVSAVSPKHGPRSERAAVSIYAFMGSRLVLLADGDRVRLPSVNDLADILGTETLDHARVPGGVRTEGGLADAFALEEVELPTGFRLESLRVAYHTLGLADFRSAGTARQKVEWYRTHRFCSRCGSATEVAAGTEAMRCVACGQMHFA
;
A
#
# COMPACT_ATOMS: atom_id res chain seq x y z
N MET A 1 45.66 26.32 -25.86
CA MET A 1 45.67 26.41 -24.41
C MET A 1 44.24 26.73 -23.96
N GLY A 2 43.43 25.74 -23.74
CA GLY A 2 42.08 25.88 -23.32
C GLY A 2 41.87 24.97 -22.12
N LEU A 3 41.71 25.58 -20.94
CA LEU A 3 41.28 24.88 -19.74
C LEU A 3 39.82 24.50 -19.90
N VAL A 4 39.56 23.23 -20.13
CA VAL A 4 38.20 22.68 -20.08
C VAL A 4 37.87 22.45 -18.62
N SER A 5 37.11 23.38 -18.07
CA SER A 5 36.52 23.23 -16.75
C SER A 5 35.52 22.11 -16.79
N ALA A 6 35.82 21.01 -16.10
CA ALA A 6 34.88 19.94 -15.86
C ALA A 6 33.73 20.46 -14.97
N VAL A 7 32.58 20.63 -15.56
CA VAL A 7 31.34 20.91 -14.82
C VAL A 7 30.86 19.59 -14.22
N SER A 8 31.10 19.41 -12.95
CA SER A 8 30.45 18.36 -12.18
C SER A 8 28.94 18.57 -12.23
N PRO A 9 28.16 17.51 -12.49
CA PRO A 9 26.73 17.61 -12.40
C PRO A 9 26.38 17.88 -10.93
N LYS A 10 25.88 19.06 -10.65
CA LYS A 10 25.25 19.36 -9.36
C LYS A 10 24.04 18.44 -9.25
N HIS A 11 24.17 17.45 -8.40
CA HIS A 11 23.00 16.78 -7.85
C HIS A 11 22.23 17.87 -7.09
N GLY A 12 21.20 18.38 -7.73
CA GLY A 12 20.21 19.19 -7.05
C GLY A 12 19.65 18.40 -5.87
N PRO A 13 19.20 19.07 -4.79
CA PRO A 13 18.59 18.38 -3.68
C PRO A 13 17.49 17.51 -4.25
N ARG A 14 17.50 16.20 -3.92
CA ARG A 14 16.35 15.35 -4.16
C ARG A 14 15.20 16.08 -3.53
N SER A 15 14.28 16.56 -4.36
CA SER A 15 13.01 17.05 -3.89
C SER A 15 12.50 16.01 -2.92
N GLU A 16 12.47 16.35 -1.63
CA GLU A 16 11.73 15.61 -0.64
C GLU A 16 10.28 15.70 -1.09
N ARG A 17 9.87 14.80 -1.99
CA ARG A 17 8.47 14.45 -2.11
C ARG A 17 8.13 13.97 -0.73
N ALA A 18 7.35 14.74 0.00
CA ALA A 18 6.78 14.33 1.28
C ALA A 18 6.34 12.88 1.09
N ALA A 19 6.93 11.96 1.86
CA ALA A 19 6.73 10.54 1.65
C ALA A 19 5.24 10.27 1.71
N VAL A 20 4.67 9.85 0.58
CA VAL A 20 3.22 9.62 0.46
C VAL A 20 2.86 8.50 1.42
N SER A 21 1.94 8.76 2.32
CA SER A 21 1.41 7.76 3.24
C SER A 21 0.73 6.64 2.47
N ILE A 22 0.86 5.43 2.98
CA ILE A 22 0.26 4.23 2.43
C ILE A 22 -0.62 3.54 3.47
N TYR A 23 -1.52 2.69 3.01
CA TYR A 23 -2.41 1.91 3.85
C TYR A 23 -2.03 0.43 3.74
N ALA A 24 -1.27 -0.07 4.70
CA ALA A 24 -0.85 -1.45 4.73
C ALA A 24 -1.61 -2.22 5.83
N PHE A 25 -2.11 -3.39 5.47
CA PHE A 25 -2.84 -4.25 6.38
C PHE A 25 -2.17 -5.61 6.52
N MET A 26 -2.10 -6.07 7.74
CA MET A 26 -1.71 -7.43 8.09
C MET A 26 -2.96 -8.10 8.69
N GLY A 27 -3.59 -8.97 7.92
CA GLY A 27 -4.94 -9.43 8.22
C GLY A 27 -5.94 -8.25 8.24
N SER A 28 -6.63 -8.05 9.36
CA SER A 28 -7.58 -6.94 9.55
C SER A 28 -6.97 -5.70 10.23
N ARG A 29 -5.68 -5.76 10.56
CA ARG A 29 -5.00 -4.72 11.33
C ARG A 29 -4.20 -3.78 10.43
N LEU A 30 -4.34 -2.49 10.66
CA LEU A 30 -3.61 -1.43 9.98
C LEU A 30 -2.20 -1.31 10.57
N VAL A 31 -1.21 -1.20 9.70
CA VAL A 31 0.18 -0.92 10.08
C VAL A 31 0.34 0.57 10.33
N LEU A 32 0.81 0.92 11.50
CA LEU A 32 1.15 2.29 11.90
C LEU A 32 2.61 2.33 12.34
N LEU A 33 3.20 3.52 12.32
CA LEU A 33 4.58 3.75 12.72
C LEU A 33 4.65 4.86 13.77
N ALA A 34 5.35 4.58 14.86
CA ALA A 34 5.64 5.59 15.88
C ALA A 34 6.60 6.64 15.32
N ASP A 35 6.29 7.90 15.57
CA ASP A 35 7.08 9.07 15.16
C ASP A 35 7.14 10.05 16.34
N GLY A 36 8.12 9.86 17.23
CA GLY A 36 8.19 10.54 18.51
C GLY A 36 6.98 10.20 19.37
N ASP A 37 6.26 11.24 19.84
CA ASP A 37 5.03 11.10 20.64
C ASP A 37 3.78 10.85 19.79
N ARG A 38 3.94 10.80 18.44
CA ARG A 38 2.83 10.62 17.51
C ARG A 38 2.91 9.26 16.84
N VAL A 39 1.82 8.89 16.22
CA VAL A 39 1.71 7.71 15.37
C VAL A 39 1.23 8.16 14.01
N ARG A 40 1.85 7.66 12.97
CA ARG A 40 1.53 7.99 11.58
C ARG A 40 1.37 6.74 10.72
N LEU A 41 0.78 6.92 9.56
CA LEU A 41 0.83 5.93 8.49
C LEU A 41 2.28 5.78 8.00
N PRO A 42 2.71 4.57 7.64
CA PRO A 42 4.02 4.36 7.03
C PRO A 42 4.06 4.92 5.61
N SER A 43 5.26 5.08 5.09
CA SER A 43 5.53 5.30 3.68
C SER A 43 5.96 3.98 3.00
N VAL A 44 6.05 4.00 1.67
CA VAL A 44 6.62 2.86 0.90
C VAL A 44 8.03 2.54 1.38
N ASN A 45 8.85 3.55 1.61
CA ASN A 45 10.24 3.35 2.05
C ASN A 45 10.31 2.71 3.43
N ASP A 46 9.46 3.12 4.38
CA ASP A 46 9.42 2.52 5.71
C ASP A 46 9.19 1.00 5.66
N LEU A 47 8.34 0.53 4.77
CA LEU A 47 8.06 -0.89 4.62
C LEU A 47 9.03 -1.61 3.68
N ALA A 48 9.50 -0.96 2.63
CA ALA A 48 10.45 -1.55 1.69
C ALA A 48 11.79 -1.86 2.36
N ASP A 49 12.24 -1.04 3.29
CA ASP A 49 13.46 -1.26 4.07
C ASP A 49 13.39 -2.53 4.93
N ILE A 50 12.20 -2.95 5.31
CA ILE A 50 11.96 -4.13 6.17
C ILE A 50 11.65 -5.37 5.35
N LEU A 51 10.72 -5.25 4.39
CA LEU A 51 10.16 -6.38 3.65
C LEU A 51 10.85 -6.63 2.32
N GLY A 52 11.59 -5.64 1.81
CA GLY A 52 12.11 -5.62 0.46
C GLY A 52 11.08 -5.10 -0.55
N THR A 53 11.59 -4.47 -1.60
CA THR A 53 10.77 -3.84 -2.65
C THR A 53 9.91 -4.85 -3.39
N GLU A 54 10.48 -6.02 -3.72
CA GLU A 54 9.76 -7.07 -4.46
C GLU A 54 8.59 -7.64 -3.65
N THR A 55 8.80 -7.93 -2.38
CA THR A 55 7.74 -8.43 -1.48
C THR A 55 6.63 -7.40 -1.35
N LEU A 56 6.99 -6.13 -1.20
CA LEU A 56 6.01 -5.06 -1.08
C LEU A 56 5.22 -4.86 -2.38
N ASP A 57 5.86 -4.92 -3.54
CA ASP A 57 5.17 -4.81 -4.82
C ASP A 57 4.16 -5.95 -5.05
N HIS A 58 4.48 -7.18 -4.64
CA HIS A 58 3.54 -8.30 -4.68
C HIS A 58 2.33 -8.13 -3.75
N ALA A 59 2.51 -7.42 -2.65
CA ALA A 59 1.43 -7.14 -1.70
C ALA A 59 0.54 -5.96 -2.11
N ARG A 60 0.92 -5.21 -3.16
CA ARG A 60 0.19 -4.03 -3.62
C ARG A 60 -1.16 -4.38 -4.18
N VAL A 61 -2.20 -3.70 -3.70
CA VAL A 61 -3.56 -3.85 -4.21
C VAL A 61 -3.73 -2.99 -5.47
N PRO A 62 -4.29 -3.54 -6.56
CA PRO A 62 -4.51 -2.79 -7.79
C PRO A 62 -5.37 -1.53 -7.60
N GLY A 63 -5.01 -0.45 -8.30
CA GLY A 63 -5.77 0.80 -8.36
C GLY A 63 -5.68 1.70 -7.13
N GLY A 64 -4.99 1.29 -6.08
CA GLY A 64 -4.81 2.12 -4.87
C GLY A 64 -6.12 2.58 -4.22
N VAL A 65 -6.06 3.64 -3.46
CA VAL A 65 -7.20 4.23 -2.72
C VAL A 65 -7.22 5.74 -2.94
N ARG A 66 -8.40 6.28 -3.24
CA ARG A 66 -8.58 7.74 -3.32
C ARG A 66 -8.57 8.34 -1.92
N THR A 67 -7.79 9.40 -1.78
CA THR A 67 -7.68 10.19 -0.56
C THR A 67 -7.91 11.67 -0.88
N GLU A 68 -8.02 12.51 0.14
CA GLU A 68 -8.10 13.97 -0.07
C GLU A 68 -6.84 14.53 -0.75
N GLY A 69 -5.67 13.90 -0.52
CA GLY A 69 -4.39 14.28 -1.12
C GLY A 69 -4.10 13.65 -2.49
N GLY A 70 -5.02 12.86 -3.04
CA GLY A 70 -4.87 12.14 -4.31
C GLY A 70 -4.97 10.63 -4.17
N LEU A 71 -4.24 9.88 -5.00
CA LEU A 71 -4.22 8.44 -4.96
C LEU A 71 -3.10 7.93 -4.04
N ALA A 72 -3.43 7.07 -3.11
CA ALA A 72 -2.49 6.37 -2.23
C ALA A 72 -2.47 4.87 -2.51
N ASP A 73 -1.34 4.23 -2.26
CA ASP A 73 -1.23 2.78 -2.38
C ASP A 73 -1.80 2.06 -1.16
N ALA A 74 -2.36 0.88 -1.40
CA ALA A 74 -2.79 -0.05 -0.36
C ALA A 74 -2.09 -1.40 -0.52
N PHE A 75 -1.79 -2.06 0.59
CA PHE A 75 -1.03 -3.30 0.62
C PHE A 75 -1.69 -4.34 1.52
N ALA A 76 -1.75 -5.57 1.04
CA ALA A 76 -2.14 -6.75 1.80
C ALA A 76 -0.89 -7.53 2.18
N LEU A 77 -0.38 -7.32 3.39
CA LEU A 77 0.85 -7.95 3.86
C LEU A 77 0.57 -9.34 4.44
N GLU A 78 1.50 -10.26 4.22
CA GLU A 78 1.55 -11.51 4.94
C GLU A 78 1.90 -11.28 6.42
N GLU A 79 1.55 -12.23 7.28
CA GLU A 79 1.92 -12.17 8.70
C GLU A 79 3.45 -12.26 8.85
N VAL A 80 4.05 -11.16 9.28
CA VAL A 80 5.49 -11.07 9.58
C VAL A 80 5.68 -10.29 10.87
N GLU A 81 6.79 -10.53 11.54
CA GLU A 81 7.18 -9.75 12.70
C GLU A 81 7.72 -8.39 12.23
N LEU A 82 7.13 -7.32 12.73
CA LEU A 82 7.56 -5.96 12.44
C LEU A 82 8.54 -5.47 13.52
N PRO A 83 9.55 -4.68 13.15
CA PRO A 83 10.48 -4.09 14.10
C PRO A 83 9.79 -3.20 15.14
N THR A 84 10.51 -2.94 16.23
CA THR A 84 10.09 -1.95 17.25
C THR A 84 9.78 -0.60 16.60
N GLY A 85 8.70 0.03 17.03
CA GLY A 85 8.19 1.28 16.47
C GLY A 85 7.01 1.10 15.53
N PHE A 86 6.86 -0.06 14.92
CA PHE A 86 5.65 -0.41 14.19
C PHE A 86 4.56 -0.89 15.13
N ARG A 87 3.33 -0.60 14.77
CA ARG A 87 2.13 -1.03 15.50
C ARG A 87 1.13 -1.63 14.53
N LEU A 88 0.42 -2.65 15.02
CA LEU A 88 -0.72 -3.24 14.33
C LEU A 88 -1.97 -2.91 15.11
N GLU A 89 -2.83 -2.09 14.55
CA GLU A 89 -4.02 -1.59 15.22
C GLU A 89 -5.29 -1.88 14.44
N SER A 90 -6.36 -2.17 15.16
CA SER A 90 -7.68 -2.20 14.55
C SER A 90 -8.08 -0.82 14.05
N LEU A 91 -8.95 -0.75 13.04
CA LEU A 91 -9.47 0.55 12.57
C LEU A 91 -10.19 1.34 13.67
N ARG A 92 -10.80 0.65 14.65
CA ARG A 92 -11.42 1.30 15.79
C ARG A 92 -10.40 2.10 16.61
N VAL A 93 -9.24 1.52 16.88
CA VAL A 93 -8.14 2.19 17.60
C VAL A 93 -7.53 3.28 16.73
N ALA A 94 -7.30 3.00 15.45
CA ALA A 94 -6.76 3.95 14.50
C ALA A 94 -7.62 5.21 14.33
N TYR A 95 -8.93 5.12 14.55
CA TYR A 95 -9.83 6.29 14.54
C TYR A 95 -9.41 7.38 15.52
N HIS A 96 -8.92 7.00 16.68
CA HIS A 96 -8.47 7.95 17.71
C HIS A 96 -7.06 8.50 17.47
N THR A 97 -6.31 7.87 16.58
CA THR A 97 -4.90 8.20 16.30
C THR A 97 -4.75 8.95 14.98
N LEU A 98 -5.50 8.56 13.96
CA LEU A 98 -5.52 9.19 12.65
C LEU A 98 -6.58 10.28 12.59
N GLY A 99 -6.35 11.30 11.77
CA GLY A 99 -7.39 12.26 11.43
C GLY A 99 -8.53 11.59 10.66
N LEU A 100 -9.69 12.24 10.61
CA LEU A 100 -10.89 11.70 9.95
C LEU A 100 -10.65 11.34 8.47
N ALA A 101 -9.87 12.15 7.74
CA ALA A 101 -9.54 11.89 6.34
C ALA A 101 -8.78 10.58 6.17
N ASP A 102 -7.72 10.38 6.93
CA ASP A 102 -6.92 9.15 6.89
C ASP A 102 -7.72 7.93 7.38
N PHE A 103 -8.55 8.11 8.39
CA PHE A 103 -9.42 7.03 8.87
C PHE A 103 -10.41 6.57 7.78
N ARG A 104 -11.04 7.50 7.06
CA ARG A 104 -11.96 7.17 5.95
C ARG A 104 -11.22 6.43 4.84
N SER A 105 -10.05 6.92 4.45
CA SER A 105 -9.22 6.29 3.42
C SER A 105 -8.73 4.92 3.86
N ALA A 106 -8.35 4.75 5.13
CA ALA A 106 -7.99 3.45 5.70
C ALA A 106 -9.17 2.46 5.68
N GLY A 107 -10.37 2.92 5.94
CA GLY A 107 -11.59 2.10 5.85
C GLY A 107 -11.83 1.59 4.43
N THR A 108 -11.73 2.47 3.43
CA THR A 108 -11.83 2.10 2.02
C THR A 108 -10.70 1.15 1.60
N ALA A 109 -9.47 1.42 2.04
CA ALA A 109 -8.33 0.56 1.78
C ALA A 109 -8.54 -0.85 2.34
N ARG A 110 -9.04 -0.96 3.56
CA ARG A 110 -9.34 -2.25 4.18
C ARG A 110 -10.36 -3.05 3.41
N GLN A 111 -11.46 -2.41 2.99
CA GLN A 111 -12.47 -3.09 2.18
C GLN A 111 -11.87 -3.62 0.87
N LYS A 112 -11.04 -2.82 0.21
CA LYS A 112 -10.38 -3.19 -1.03
C LYS A 112 -9.39 -4.35 -0.84
N VAL A 113 -8.54 -4.27 0.19
CA VAL A 113 -7.61 -5.35 0.55
C VAL A 113 -8.37 -6.65 0.84
N GLU A 114 -9.44 -6.59 1.62
CA GLU A 114 -10.26 -7.77 1.93
C GLU A 114 -10.93 -8.33 0.68
N TRP A 115 -11.43 -7.47 -0.21
CA TRP A 115 -12.05 -7.93 -1.45
C TRP A 115 -11.06 -8.71 -2.31
N TYR A 116 -9.85 -8.20 -2.55
CA TYR A 116 -8.82 -8.93 -3.33
C TYR A 116 -8.39 -10.23 -2.64
N ARG A 117 -8.30 -10.22 -1.32
CA ARG A 117 -7.93 -11.40 -0.55
C ARG A 117 -8.96 -12.52 -0.67
N THR A 118 -10.23 -12.19 -0.72
CA THR A 118 -11.35 -13.15 -0.76
C THR A 118 -11.77 -13.56 -2.18
N HIS A 119 -11.36 -12.82 -3.20
CA HIS A 119 -11.70 -13.10 -4.61
C HIS A 119 -10.56 -13.80 -5.38
N ARG A 120 -9.75 -14.58 -4.69
CA ARG A 120 -8.66 -15.36 -5.30
C ARG A 120 -9.14 -16.57 -6.08
N PHE A 121 -10.37 -16.99 -5.88
CA PHE A 121 -11.00 -18.11 -6.57
C PHE A 121 -12.34 -17.68 -7.18
N CYS A 122 -12.63 -18.23 -8.34
CA CYS A 122 -13.85 -17.93 -9.08
C CYS A 122 -15.08 -18.50 -8.36
N SER A 123 -16.07 -17.66 -8.11
CA SER A 123 -17.33 -18.09 -7.51
C SER A 123 -18.18 -19.00 -8.40
N ARG A 124 -17.89 -19.01 -9.72
CA ARG A 124 -18.61 -19.84 -10.69
C ARG A 124 -18.03 -21.25 -10.83
N CYS A 125 -16.70 -21.38 -10.96
CA CYS A 125 -16.07 -22.65 -11.28
C CYS A 125 -14.98 -23.08 -10.27
N GLY A 126 -14.67 -22.25 -9.28
CA GLY A 126 -13.67 -22.56 -8.24
C GLY A 126 -12.21 -22.43 -8.69
N SER A 127 -11.94 -22.13 -9.97
CA SER A 127 -10.56 -21.95 -10.44
C SER A 127 -9.97 -20.61 -9.96
N ALA A 128 -8.64 -20.51 -9.98
CA ALA A 128 -7.93 -19.30 -9.59
C ALA A 128 -8.34 -18.09 -10.44
N THR A 129 -8.26 -16.91 -9.83
CA THR A 129 -8.45 -15.63 -10.48
C THR A 129 -7.14 -14.87 -10.60
N GLU A 130 -7.07 -13.98 -11.56
CA GLU A 130 -5.96 -13.03 -11.74
C GLU A 130 -6.51 -11.62 -11.93
N VAL A 131 -5.69 -10.60 -11.66
CA VAL A 131 -6.07 -9.22 -11.94
C VAL A 131 -6.22 -9.03 -13.44
N ALA A 132 -7.38 -8.57 -13.88
CA ALA A 132 -7.62 -8.29 -15.29
C ALA A 132 -6.84 -7.01 -15.70
N ALA A 133 -6.02 -7.14 -16.75
CA ALA A 133 -5.18 -6.05 -17.21
C ALA A 133 -5.98 -4.76 -17.49
N GLY A 134 -5.49 -3.64 -16.99
CA GLY A 134 -6.11 -2.33 -17.18
C GLY A 134 -7.39 -2.08 -16.37
N THR A 135 -7.73 -2.98 -15.45
CA THR A 135 -8.91 -2.87 -14.58
C THR A 135 -8.57 -3.15 -13.11
N GLU A 136 -9.50 -2.87 -12.23
CA GLU A 136 -9.44 -3.30 -10.83
C GLU A 136 -10.23 -4.60 -10.58
N ALA A 137 -10.64 -5.29 -11.65
CA ALA A 137 -11.40 -6.52 -11.56
C ALA A 137 -10.48 -7.75 -11.50
N MET A 138 -11.03 -8.84 -10.96
CA MET A 138 -10.42 -10.17 -11.04
C MET A 138 -11.08 -10.98 -12.15
N ARG A 139 -10.29 -11.68 -12.95
CA ARG A 139 -10.76 -12.56 -14.03
C ARG A 139 -10.42 -14.00 -13.70
N CYS A 140 -11.37 -14.89 -13.89
CA CYS A 140 -11.11 -16.33 -13.78
C CYS A 140 -10.23 -16.82 -14.94
N VAL A 141 -9.15 -17.51 -14.60
CA VAL A 141 -8.21 -18.06 -15.62
C VAL A 141 -8.82 -19.19 -16.44
N ALA A 142 -9.83 -19.89 -15.92
CA ALA A 142 -10.47 -21.02 -16.57
C ALA A 142 -11.72 -20.64 -17.36
N CYS A 143 -12.70 -19.98 -16.73
CA CYS A 143 -13.99 -19.70 -17.36
C CYS A 143 -14.16 -18.25 -17.84
N GLY A 144 -13.20 -17.38 -17.56
CA GLY A 144 -13.22 -15.96 -17.98
C GLY A 144 -14.19 -15.08 -17.21
N GLN A 145 -14.88 -15.61 -16.19
CA GLN A 145 -15.80 -14.81 -15.36
C GLN A 145 -15.07 -13.62 -14.75
N MET A 146 -15.67 -12.43 -14.88
CA MET A 146 -15.17 -11.20 -14.28
C MET A 146 -15.84 -10.98 -12.92
N HIS A 147 -15.04 -10.56 -11.96
CA HIS A 147 -15.46 -10.19 -10.60
C HIS A 147 -15.05 -8.74 -10.36
N PHE A 148 -15.99 -7.89 -10.01
CA PHE A 148 -15.77 -6.47 -9.74
C PHE A 148 -15.93 -6.17 -8.25
N ALA A 149 -15.09 -5.24 -7.75
CA ALA A 149 -15.18 -4.74 -6.37
C ALA A 149 -16.36 -3.78 -6.20
#